data_c1c977cbcd6a398188ae986cf62993bd
#
_entry.id   c1c977cbcd6a398188ae986cf62993bd
#
_cell.length_a   1.000
_cell.length_b   1.000
_cell.length_c   1.000
_cell.angle_alpha   90.00
_cell.angle_beta   90.00
_cell.angle_gamma   90.00
#
_symmetry.space_group_name_H-M   'P 1'
#
loop_
_entity.id
_entity.type
_entity.pdbx_description
1 polymer ?
#
loop_
_entity_poly.entity_id
_entity_poly.type
_entity_poly.pdbx_seq_one_letter_code
_entity_poly.pdbx_strand_id
1 'polypeptide(L)'
;MALVCRWLVSARPRRRPYDGIVQSDANDVDSYLVEVPEGRRAVLTEIRDACRRLLAGFAESMSYGMPTYSREGIAEIAWASQKRYISLYVMRGDVLDAHRGQLAGLDVGKGCIRYRSPDAVDFSVVHSMLAAVAASRGPVC
;
A
#
# COMPACT_ATOMS: atom_id res chain seq x y z
N MET A 1 -7.95 -13.55 8.58
CA MET A 1 -8.55 -12.36 7.97
C MET A 1 -8.52 -11.19 8.91
N ALA A 2 -9.13 -11.31 10.08
CA ALA A 2 -9.14 -10.23 11.07
C ALA A 2 -7.74 -9.78 11.52
N LEU A 3 -6.76 -10.67 11.47
CA LEU A 3 -5.39 -10.36 11.88
C LEU A 3 -4.72 -9.32 11.00
N VAL A 4 -5.00 -9.33 9.70
CA VAL A 4 -4.39 -8.37 8.78
C VAL A 4 -4.91 -6.96 9.05
N CYS A 5 -6.19 -6.82 9.27
CA CYS A 5 -6.78 -5.54 9.62
C CYS A 5 -6.27 -5.03 10.98
N ARG A 6 -6.15 -5.92 11.92
CA ARG A 6 -5.61 -5.56 13.23
C ARG A 6 -4.17 -5.08 13.12
N TRP A 7 -3.41 -5.68 12.22
CA TRP A 7 -2.03 -5.24 12.02
C TRP A 7 -1.99 -3.82 11.48
N LEU A 8 -2.83 -3.50 10.50
CA LEU A 8 -2.88 -2.15 9.97
C LEU A 8 -3.42 -1.16 11.02
N VAL A 9 -4.44 -1.57 11.76
CA VAL A 9 -5.02 -0.74 12.81
C VAL A 9 -4.06 -0.61 13.99
N SER A 10 -3.34 -1.66 14.33
CA SER A 10 -2.37 -1.64 15.41
C SER A 10 -1.08 -0.92 15.05
N ALA A 11 -0.89 -0.58 13.79
CA ALA A 11 0.17 0.33 13.37
C ALA A 11 -0.12 1.74 13.91
N ARG A 12 -0.47 1.81 15.17
CA ARG A 12 -0.73 3.05 15.88
C ARG A 12 0.57 3.82 16.09
N PRO A 13 0.48 5.13 16.23
CA PRO A 13 1.64 6.01 16.31
C PRO A 13 2.44 5.86 17.60
N ARG A 14 2.69 4.65 18.03
CA ARG A 14 3.75 4.45 19.01
C ARG A 14 5.05 4.43 18.27
N ARG A 15 5.63 5.57 18.21
CA ARG A 15 6.82 5.74 17.41
C ARG A 15 8.01 5.11 18.07
N ARG A 16 8.49 4.10 17.42
CA ARG A 16 9.82 3.64 17.66
C ARG A 16 10.64 3.99 16.44
N PRO A 17 11.59 4.91 16.56
CA PRO A 17 12.33 5.39 15.40
C PRO A 17 13.07 4.28 14.64
N TYR A 18 13.25 3.15 15.25
CA TYR A 18 13.99 2.03 14.68
C TYR A 18 13.10 0.94 14.08
N ASP A 19 11.78 1.13 14.06
CA ASP A 19 10.86 0.12 13.52
C ASP A 19 10.87 0.07 11.99
N GLY A 20 11.55 0.99 11.34
CA GLY A 20 11.53 1.10 9.90
C GLY A 20 10.21 1.65 9.35
N ILE A 21 9.23 1.88 10.20
CA ILE A 21 7.94 2.47 9.83
C ILE A 21 8.07 3.98 9.93
N VAL A 22 7.82 4.65 8.81
CA VAL A 22 7.86 6.10 8.72
C VAL A 22 6.43 6.60 8.59
N GLN A 23 5.96 7.33 9.60
CA GLN A 23 4.66 7.98 9.55
C GLN A 23 4.84 9.45 9.20
N SER A 24 4.13 9.90 8.18
CA SER A 24 4.16 11.27 7.72
C SER A 24 3.06 12.09 8.40
N ASP A 25 3.35 13.37 8.60
CA ASP A 25 2.35 14.35 9.02
C ASP A 25 1.72 15.07 7.82
N ALA A 26 2.03 14.65 6.59
CA ALA A 26 1.46 15.25 5.40
C ALA A 26 -0.07 15.13 5.41
N ASN A 27 -0.73 16.21 4.99
CA ASN A 27 -2.20 16.27 4.98
C ASN A 27 -2.82 15.61 3.76
N ASP A 28 -2.06 15.46 2.68
CA ASP A 28 -2.51 14.86 1.45
C ASP A 28 -1.37 14.12 0.76
N VAL A 29 -1.73 13.38 -0.29
CA VAL A 29 -0.76 12.55 -1.00
C VAL A 29 0.24 13.39 -1.80
N ASP A 30 -0.18 14.53 -2.33
CA ASP A 30 0.75 15.43 -3.02
C ASP A 30 1.87 15.86 -2.09
N SER A 31 1.52 16.31 -0.89
CA SER A 31 2.50 16.72 0.12
C SER A 31 3.37 15.54 0.56
N TYR A 32 2.78 14.36 0.68
CA TYR A 32 3.53 13.15 1.02
C TYR A 32 4.61 12.85 -0.04
N LEU A 33 4.26 12.95 -1.32
CA LEU A 33 5.20 12.67 -2.40
C LEU A 33 6.35 13.67 -2.46
N VAL A 34 6.13 14.88 -1.98
CA VAL A 34 7.23 15.88 -1.91
C VAL A 34 8.29 15.46 -0.89
N GLU A 35 7.88 14.86 0.21
CA GLU A 35 8.80 14.54 1.31
C GLU A 35 9.49 13.17 1.18
N VAL A 36 9.04 12.30 0.28
CA VAL A 36 9.69 10.98 0.12
C VAL A 36 11.08 11.14 -0.51
N PRO A 37 12.00 10.18 -0.28
CA PRO A 37 13.31 10.21 -0.93
C PRO A 37 13.17 10.32 -2.44
N GLU A 38 13.98 11.17 -3.04
CA GLU A 38 13.89 11.47 -4.47
C GLU A 38 13.97 10.22 -5.35
N GLY A 39 14.82 9.27 -4.98
CA GLY A 39 14.96 8.02 -5.74
C GLY A 39 13.71 7.13 -5.75
N ARG A 40 12.75 7.40 -4.88
CA ARG A 40 11.49 6.64 -4.80
C ARG A 40 10.31 7.39 -5.38
N ARG A 41 10.45 8.70 -5.59
CA ARG A 41 9.30 9.55 -5.96
C ARG A 41 8.64 9.13 -7.26
N ALA A 42 9.44 8.80 -8.27
CA ALA A 42 8.89 8.41 -9.57
C ALA A 42 8.04 7.14 -9.48
N VAL A 43 8.56 6.11 -8.78
CA VAL A 43 7.83 4.85 -8.61
C VAL A 43 6.58 5.04 -7.77
N LEU A 44 6.66 5.80 -6.69
CA LEU A 44 5.51 6.05 -5.84
C LEU A 44 4.44 6.88 -6.56
N THR A 45 4.86 7.82 -7.38
CA THR A 45 3.92 8.58 -8.22
C THR A 45 3.21 7.65 -9.21
N GLU A 46 3.94 6.71 -9.79
CA GLU A 46 3.35 5.74 -10.71
C GLU A 46 2.37 4.81 -9.99
N ILE A 47 2.69 4.39 -8.76
CA ILE A 47 1.76 3.61 -7.95
C ILE A 47 0.49 4.43 -7.67
N ARG A 48 0.65 5.71 -7.30
CA ARG A 48 -0.48 6.59 -7.09
C ARG A 48 -1.36 6.70 -8.32
N ASP A 49 -0.75 6.94 -9.46
CA ASP A 49 -1.49 7.11 -10.73
C ASP A 49 -2.26 5.83 -11.06
N ALA A 50 -1.66 4.67 -10.84
CA ALA A 50 -2.33 3.40 -11.04
C ALA A 50 -3.52 3.25 -10.09
N CYS A 51 -3.37 3.61 -8.82
CA CYS A 51 -4.46 3.57 -7.85
C CYS A 51 -5.62 4.47 -8.29
N ARG A 52 -5.31 5.69 -8.68
CA ARG A 52 -6.35 6.65 -9.10
C ARG A 52 -7.07 6.20 -10.35
N ARG A 53 -6.37 5.54 -11.26
CA ARG A 53 -6.95 5.05 -12.51
C ARG A 53 -7.76 3.77 -12.33
N LEU A 54 -7.25 2.83 -11.53
CA LEU A 54 -7.82 1.48 -11.44
C LEU A 54 -8.81 1.31 -10.28
N LEU A 55 -8.73 2.15 -9.26
CA LEU A 55 -9.62 2.08 -8.09
C LEU A 55 -10.75 3.09 -8.23
N ALA A 56 -11.59 2.93 -9.26
CA ALA A 56 -12.74 3.81 -9.46
C ALA A 56 -13.70 3.69 -8.27
N GLY A 57 -14.15 4.83 -7.77
CA GLY A 57 -15.05 4.88 -6.62
C GLY A 57 -14.37 4.81 -5.27
N PHE A 58 -13.05 4.68 -5.25
CA PHE A 58 -12.28 4.72 -3.99
C PHE A 58 -11.90 6.17 -3.67
N ALA A 59 -11.86 6.48 -2.39
CA ALA A 59 -11.41 7.79 -1.91
C ALA A 59 -9.92 7.69 -1.53
N GLU A 60 -9.12 8.61 -2.07
CA GLU A 60 -7.72 8.76 -1.69
C GLU A 60 -7.61 9.65 -0.47
N SER A 61 -6.86 9.22 0.53
CA SER A 61 -6.66 10.00 1.74
C SER A 61 -5.32 9.64 2.40
N MET A 62 -4.95 10.40 3.42
CA MET A 62 -3.85 10.03 4.32
C MET A 62 -4.44 9.35 5.54
N SER A 63 -3.96 8.16 5.85
CA SER A 63 -4.40 7.39 7.00
C SER A 63 -3.20 6.67 7.61
N TYR A 64 -3.02 6.77 8.91
CA TYR A 64 -1.84 6.23 9.60
C TYR A 64 -0.53 6.73 9.01
N GLY A 65 -0.51 7.96 8.51
CA GLY A 65 0.67 8.56 7.91
C GLY A 65 1.03 8.00 6.54
N MET A 66 0.08 7.37 5.84
CA MET A 66 0.29 6.75 4.54
C MET A 66 -0.84 7.11 3.56
N PRO A 67 -0.51 7.23 2.27
CA PRO A 67 -1.57 7.24 1.24
C PRO A 67 -2.42 5.98 1.30
N THR A 68 -3.73 6.18 1.35
CA THR A 68 -4.70 5.11 1.59
C THR A 68 -5.90 5.29 0.67
N TYR A 69 -6.43 4.17 0.19
CA TYR A 69 -7.57 4.14 -0.72
C TYR A 69 -8.68 3.33 -0.09
N SER A 70 -9.83 3.98 0.11
CA SER A 70 -10.96 3.41 0.84
C SER A 70 -12.21 3.41 -0.01
N ARG A 71 -13.04 2.38 0.17
CA ARG A 71 -14.35 2.27 -0.45
C ARG A 71 -15.36 2.10 0.67
N GLU A 72 -16.36 2.98 0.70
CA GLU A 72 -17.38 2.99 1.75
C GLU A 72 -16.77 3.06 3.16
N GLY A 73 -15.72 3.88 3.28
CA GLY A 73 -15.04 4.09 4.55
C GLY A 73 -14.08 2.99 4.98
N ILE A 74 -13.92 1.94 4.18
CA ILE A 74 -13.06 0.82 4.52
C ILE A 74 -11.79 0.87 3.66
N ALA A 75 -10.63 0.94 4.31
CA ALA A 75 -9.34 0.96 3.63
C ALA A 75 -9.06 -0.40 2.99
N GLU A 76 -8.70 -0.39 1.72
CA GLU A 76 -8.40 -1.62 0.98
C GLU A 76 -6.99 -1.64 0.41
N ILE A 77 -6.44 -0.48 0.07
CA ILE A 77 -5.09 -0.33 -0.44
C ILE A 77 -4.41 0.80 0.31
N ALA A 78 -3.14 0.64 0.60
CA ALA A 78 -2.27 1.70 1.09
C ALA A 78 -0.85 1.45 0.60
N TRP A 79 -0.04 2.50 0.55
CA TRP A 79 1.37 2.35 0.21
C TRP A 79 2.18 3.39 0.97
N ALA A 80 3.46 3.11 1.14
CA ALA A 80 4.32 4.00 1.89
C ALA A 80 5.77 3.84 1.51
N SER A 81 6.53 4.91 1.69
CA SER A 81 7.98 4.89 1.67
C SER A 81 8.44 4.63 3.10
N GLN A 82 8.94 3.44 3.36
CA GLN A 82 9.49 3.08 4.66
C GLN A 82 10.99 3.34 4.68
N LYS A 83 11.61 3.14 5.84
CA LYS A 83 13.03 3.42 5.98
C LYS A 83 13.90 2.60 5.03
N ARG A 84 13.58 1.30 4.89
CA ARG A 84 14.42 0.36 4.13
C ARG A 84 13.72 -0.25 2.91
N TYR A 85 12.46 0.07 2.68
CA TYR A 85 11.69 -0.53 1.59
C TYR A 85 10.49 0.35 1.24
N ILE A 86 9.89 0.08 0.11
CA ILE A 86 8.57 0.57 -0.25
C ILE A 86 7.58 -0.52 0.15
N SER A 87 6.49 -0.15 0.80
CA SER A 87 5.44 -1.10 1.16
C SER A 87 4.17 -0.85 0.36
N LEU A 88 3.52 -1.92 -0.04
CA LEU A 88 2.19 -1.90 -0.63
C LEU A 88 1.31 -2.82 0.21
N TYR A 89 0.23 -2.26 0.75
CA TYR A 89 -0.71 -2.99 1.58
C TYR A 89 -1.94 -3.35 0.75
N VAL A 90 -2.26 -4.63 0.71
CA VAL A 90 -3.43 -5.15 -0.01
C VAL A 90 -4.31 -5.83 1.04
N MET A 91 -5.39 -5.18 1.42
CA MET A 91 -6.23 -5.63 2.53
C MET A 91 -7.23 -6.72 2.13
N ARG A 92 -7.37 -6.99 0.83
CA ARG A 92 -8.17 -8.11 0.35
C ARG A 92 -7.27 -9.33 0.23
N GLY A 93 -7.38 -10.23 1.21
CA GLY A 93 -6.55 -11.43 1.26
C GLY A 93 -6.72 -12.33 0.05
N ASP A 94 -7.93 -12.43 -0.50
CA ASP A 94 -8.20 -13.21 -1.70
C ASP A 94 -7.39 -12.72 -2.90
N VAL A 95 -7.28 -11.40 -3.06
CA VAL A 95 -6.52 -10.81 -4.15
C VAL A 95 -5.03 -11.07 -3.96
N LEU A 96 -4.51 -10.84 -2.77
CA LEU A 96 -3.10 -11.04 -2.49
C LEU A 96 -2.72 -12.52 -2.69
N ASP A 97 -3.55 -13.43 -2.17
CA ASP A 97 -3.30 -14.86 -2.29
C ASP A 97 -3.29 -15.31 -3.74
N ALA A 98 -4.19 -14.75 -4.56
CA ALA A 98 -4.25 -15.09 -5.98
C ALA A 98 -3.00 -14.64 -6.74
N HIS A 99 -2.25 -13.67 -6.21
CA HIS A 99 -1.07 -13.11 -6.88
C HIS A 99 0.25 -13.59 -6.28
N ARG A 100 0.24 -14.43 -5.25
CA ARG A 100 1.48 -14.82 -4.55
C ARG A 100 2.50 -15.47 -5.48
N GLY A 101 2.06 -16.23 -6.47
CA GLY A 101 2.98 -16.83 -7.44
C GLY A 101 3.76 -15.79 -8.24
N GLN A 102 3.14 -14.66 -8.53
CA GLN A 102 3.77 -13.56 -9.27
C GLN A 102 4.64 -12.67 -8.38
N LEU A 103 4.55 -12.84 -7.06
CA LEU A 103 5.31 -12.09 -6.08
C LEU A 103 6.49 -12.89 -5.52
N ALA A 104 6.83 -14.00 -6.15
CA ALA A 104 7.94 -14.85 -5.73
C ALA A 104 9.24 -14.02 -5.72
N GLY A 105 10.06 -14.22 -4.69
CA GLY A 105 11.29 -13.48 -4.52
C GLY A 105 11.14 -12.17 -3.77
N LEU A 106 9.92 -11.73 -3.53
CA LEU A 106 9.67 -10.53 -2.73
C LEU A 106 9.33 -10.92 -1.29
N ASP A 107 9.52 -9.97 -0.38
CA ASP A 107 9.12 -10.12 1.02
C ASP A 107 7.62 -9.83 1.13
N VAL A 108 6.82 -10.87 1.26
CA VAL A 108 5.37 -10.76 1.29
C VAL A 108 4.84 -11.29 2.61
N GLY A 109 4.15 -10.41 3.35
CA GLY A 109 3.44 -10.77 4.56
C GLY A 109 1.99 -11.11 4.28
N LYS A 110 1.16 -11.09 5.31
CA LYS A 110 -0.26 -11.42 5.20
C LYS A 110 -1.08 -10.38 4.43
N GLY A 111 -0.62 -9.14 4.41
CA GLY A 111 -1.31 -8.06 3.71
C GLY A 111 -0.35 -7.00 3.23
N CYS A 112 0.93 -7.30 3.17
CA CYS A 112 1.96 -6.32 2.86
C CYS A 112 2.99 -6.92 1.93
N ILE A 113 3.33 -6.18 0.90
CA ILE A 113 4.43 -6.49 -0.02
C ILE A 113 5.52 -5.46 0.24
N ARG A 114 6.75 -5.91 0.44
CA ARG A 114 7.89 -5.03 0.68
C ARG A 114 8.84 -5.11 -0.50
N TYR A 115 9.06 -3.97 -1.12
CA TYR A 115 9.98 -3.83 -2.25
C TYR A 115 11.24 -3.13 -1.74
N ARG A 116 12.37 -3.79 -1.79
CA ARG A 116 13.63 -3.24 -1.26
C ARG A 116 14.20 -2.11 -2.10
N SER A 117 13.81 -2.04 -3.36
CA SER A 117 14.22 -0.97 -4.26
C SER A 117 13.09 -0.63 -5.23
N PRO A 118 13.10 0.58 -5.82
CA PRO A 118 12.11 0.93 -6.84
C PRO A 118 12.08 -0.05 -8.02
N ASP A 119 13.24 -0.59 -8.39
CA ASP A 119 13.35 -1.52 -9.53
C ASP A 119 12.65 -2.85 -9.27
N ALA A 120 12.38 -3.18 -8.01
CA ALA A 120 11.71 -4.42 -7.67
C ALA A 120 10.20 -4.38 -7.93
N VAL A 121 9.64 -3.20 -8.18
CA VAL A 121 8.20 -3.04 -8.40
C VAL A 121 7.86 -3.45 -9.83
N ASP A 122 7.11 -4.54 -9.97
CA ASP A 122 6.58 -4.98 -11.26
C ASP A 122 5.18 -4.39 -11.44
N PHE A 123 5.07 -3.38 -12.29
CA PHE A 123 3.81 -2.68 -12.47
C PHE A 123 2.74 -3.52 -13.16
N SER A 124 3.10 -4.52 -13.93
CA SER A 124 2.09 -5.41 -14.50
C SER A 124 1.37 -6.18 -13.39
N VAL A 125 2.09 -6.62 -12.38
CA VAL A 125 1.50 -7.29 -11.21
C VAL A 125 0.73 -6.31 -10.34
N VAL A 126 1.28 -5.12 -10.11
CA VAL A 126 0.58 -4.06 -9.35
C VAL A 126 -0.76 -3.73 -10.00
N HIS A 127 -0.78 -3.51 -11.31
CA HIS A 127 -2.01 -3.21 -12.05
C HIS A 127 -3.02 -4.36 -11.93
N SER A 128 -2.55 -5.60 -12.04
CA SER A 128 -3.42 -6.76 -11.90
C SER A 128 -4.05 -6.84 -10.51
N MET A 129 -3.26 -6.59 -9.47
CA MET A 129 -3.77 -6.59 -8.10
C MET A 129 -4.79 -5.47 -7.87
N LEU A 130 -4.50 -4.27 -8.33
CA LEU A 130 -5.41 -3.13 -8.16
C LEU A 130 -6.73 -3.35 -8.88
N ALA A 131 -6.67 -3.85 -10.11
CA ALA A 131 -7.89 -4.18 -10.86
C ALA A 131 -8.70 -5.27 -10.14
N ALA A 132 -8.03 -6.27 -9.59
CA ALA A 132 -8.69 -7.34 -8.85
C ALA A 132 -9.32 -6.82 -7.56
N VAL A 133 -8.66 -5.88 -6.86
CA VAL A 133 -9.25 -5.24 -5.67
C VAL A 133 -10.52 -4.50 -6.04
N ALA A 134 -10.49 -3.71 -7.12
CA ALA A 134 -11.67 -2.97 -7.57
C ALA A 134 -12.84 -3.90 -7.90
N ALA A 135 -12.56 -5.06 -8.48
CA ALA A 135 -13.57 -6.04 -8.87
C ALA A 135 -14.02 -6.92 -7.72
N SER A 136 -13.24 -7.04 -6.66
CA SER A 136 -13.53 -7.98 -5.57
C SER A 136 -14.73 -7.53 -4.75
N ARG A 137 -15.53 -8.49 -4.35
CA ARG A 137 -16.61 -8.34 -3.36
C ARG A 137 -16.39 -9.23 -2.15
N GLY A 138 -15.23 -9.87 -2.09
CA GLY A 138 -14.83 -10.69 -0.98
C GLY A 138 -14.59 -9.87 0.29
N PRO A 139 -14.27 -10.53 1.40
CA PRO A 139 -14.07 -9.84 2.66
C PRO A 139 -12.81 -8.97 2.64
N VAL A 140 -12.93 -7.83 3.28
CA VAL A 140 -11.79 -6.99 3.64
C VAL A 140 -11.51 -7.24 5.11
N CYS A 141 -10.27 -7.41 5.45
CA CYS A 141 -9.95 -7.62 6.85
C CYS A 141 -10.19 -6.37 7.71
#